data_cf18e563561e217f7d8a1865fc5a7dd8
#
_entry.id   cf18e563561e217f7d8a1865fc5a7dd8
#
_cell.length_a   1.000
_cell.length_b   1.000
_cell.length_c   1.000
_cell.angle_alpha   90.00
_cell.angle_beta   90.00
_cell.angle_gamma   90.00
#
_symmetry.space_group_name_H-M   'P 1'
#
loop_
_entity.id
_entity.type
_entity.pdbx_description
1 polymer ?
#
loop_
_entity_poly.entity_id
_entity_poly.type
_entity_poly.pdbx_seq_one_letter_code
_entity_poly.pdbx_strand_id
1 'polypeptide(L)'
;MEPSPRPSSLNTLGDATVMSSDQNLDMIQEDPSLISEILSALDSNTRIQILLLLHKRDHYVFELVQALGGSQPLISQHLRVLKQAHIIDNERQGRQIIYRLKEPMIVDIIAKVGLLAQKVSKVTA
;
A
#
# COMPACT_ATOMS: atom_id res chain seq x y z
N MET A 1 -23.92 -22.39 0.19
CA MET A 1 -23.63 -21.99 0.15
C MET A 1 -23.30 -21.33 0.35
N GLU A 2 -22.91 -20.79 0.39
CA GLU A 2 -22.65 -20.09 0.46
C GLU A 2 -21.90 -19.77 0.48
N PRO A 3 -21.69 -19.57 0.43
CA PRO A 3 -21.02 -19.11 0.49
C PRO A 3 -20.28 -18.71 0.77
N SER A 4 -19.97 -18.65 0.80
CA SER A 4 -19.49 -18.14 1.01
C SER A 4 -18.92 -17.67 1.11
N PRO A 5 -18.77 -17.55 1.20
CA PRO A 5 -18.37 -16.89 1.33
C PRO A 5 -17.75 -16.33 1.43
N ARG A 6 -17.71 -16.14 1.49
CA ARG A 6 -17.42 -15.49 1.58
C ARG A 6 -16.91 -15.35 2.15
N PRO A 7 -16.75 -15.42 2.41
CA PRO A 7 -16.53 -15.09 3.00
C PRO A 7 -16.14 -14.82 3.54
N SER A 8 -16.06 -14.98 3.73
CA SER A 8 -15.98 -14.53 4.08
C SER A 8 -15.35 -14.27 4.20
N SER A 9 -14.97 -14.25 3.87
CA SER A 9 -14.67 -13.72 3.91
C SER A 9 -14.53 -13.13 3.84
N LEU A 10 -14.59 -12.98 3.65
CA LEU A 10 -14.77 -12.10 3.76
C LEU A 10 -14.94 -11.82 4.44
N ASN A 11 -15.00 -12.32 4.41
CA ASN A 11 -15.55 -11.94 5.32
C ASN A 11 -14.97 -12.06 6.55
N THR A 12 -14.29 -13.02 6.78
CA THR A 12 -13.65 -12.94 8.01
C THR A 12 -12.65 -11.86 8.01
N LEU A 13 -11.91 -11.73 6.99
CA LEU A 13 -11.13 -10.54 6.84
C LEU A 13 -12.07 -9.37 6.83
N GLY A 14 -13.22 -9.59 6.35
CA GLY A 14 -14.26 -8.59 6.36
C GLY A 14 -14.67 -8.20 7.75
N ASP A 15 -14.52 -9.10 8.71
CA ASP A 15 -14.88 -8.76 10.07
C ASP A 15 -14.08 -7.58 10.58
N ALA A 16 -12.82 -7.50 10.22
CA ALA A 16 -12.02 -6.38 10.64
C ALA A 16 -12.55 -5.08 10.07
N THR A 17 -13.13 -5.13 8.90
CA THR A 17 -13.61 -3.92 8.25
C THR A 17 -14.95 -3.46 8.80
N VAL A 18 -15.68 -4.33 9.49
CA VAL A 18 -16.95 -3.93 10.06
C VAL A 18 -16.84 -3.49 11.50
N MET A 19 -15.66 -3.55 12.08
CA MET A 19 -15.47 -3.05 13.42
C MET A 19 -15.54 -1.52 13.42
N SER A 20 -16.08 -0.95 14.48
CA SER A 20 -16.15 0.49 14.59
C SER A 20 -14.73 1.05 14.74
N SER A 21 -14.57 2.34 14.44
CA SER A 21 -13.28 2.99 14.62
C SER A 21 -12.80 2.90 16.07
N ASP A 22 -13.71 3.02 17.01
CA ASP A 22 -13.35 2.95 18.43
C ASP A 22 -12.79 1.58 18.77
N GLN A 23 -13.44 0.52 18.27
CA GLN A 23 -12.97 -0.84 18.54
C GLN A 23 -11.62 -1.08 17.91
N ASN A 24 -11.40 -0.56 16.70
CA ASN A 24 -10.11 -0.69 16.04
C ASN A 24 -9.02 0.03 16.81
N LEU A 25 -9.31 1.21 17.32
CA LEU A 25 -8.33 1.96 18.11
C LEU A 25 -7.98 1.26 19.42
N ASP A 26 -8.98 0.63 20.04
CA ASP A 26 -8.74 -0.12 21.26
C ASP A 26 -7.81 -1.30 21.00
N MET A 27 -7.94 -1.93 19.85
CA MET A 27 -7.09 -3.04 19.49
C MET A 27 -5.67 -2.61 19.17
N ILE A 28 -5.53 -1.41 18.67
CA ILE A 28 -4.21 -0.95 18.28
C ILE A 28 -3.46 -0.37 19.42
N GLN A 29 -3.84 -0.01 20.42
CA GLN A 29 -3.24 0.57 21.54
C GLN A 29 -1.87 0.83 21.53
N GLU A 30 -1.23 0.80 20.50
CA GLU A 30 0.05 0.86 20.55
C GLU A 30 0.69 1.94 20.19
N ASP A 31 1.77 1.72 19.79
CA ASP A 31 2.87 2.63 19.51
C ASP A 31 2.53 3.43 18.24
N PRO A 32 2.18 4.73 18.38
CA PRO A 32 1.91 5.54 17.21
C PRO A 32 3.07 5.59 16.22
N SER A 33 4.28 5.22 16.64
CA SER A 33 5.41 5.25 15.73
C SER A 33 5.28 4.21 14.62
N LEU A 34 4.59 3.11 14.87
CA LEU A 34 4.34 2.10 13.84
C LEU A 34 3.40 2.66 12.78
N ILE A 35 2.40 3.40 13.20
CA ILE A 35 1.48 4.05 12.28
C ILE A 35 2.23 5.10 11.47
N SER A 36 3.05 5.87 12.15
CA SER A 36 3.83 6.93 11.53
C SER A 36 4.79 6.38 10.48
N GLU A 37 5.35 5.21 10.72
CA GLU A 37 6.23 4.56 9.76
C GLU A 37 5.51 4.28 8.44
N ILE A 38 4.30 3.77 8.53
CA ILE A 38 3.52 3.47 7.33
C ILE A 38 3.16 4.76 6.59
N LEU A 39 2.70 5.77 7.34
CA LEU A 39 2.32 7.03 6.71
C LEU A 39 3.52 7.70 6.07
N SER A 40 4.69 7.61 6.69
CA SER A 40 5.90 8.16 6.14
C SER A 40 6.28 7.47 4.83
N ALA A 41 6.10 6.16 4.76
CA ALA A 41 6.38 5.42 3.53
C ALA A 41 5.45 5.85 2.41
N LEU A 42 4.25 6.34 2.73
CA LEU A 42 3.29 6.80 1.73
C LEU A 42 3.45 8.28 1.38
N ASP A 43 4.33 8.99 2.05
CA ASP A 43 4.48 10.42 1.83
C ASP A 43 5.39 10.70 0.63
N SER A 44 4.93 10.28 -0.54
CA SER A 44 5.67 10.49 -1.78
C SER A 44 4.78 10.11 -2.96
N ASN A 45 4.65 11.04 -3.92
CA ASN A 45 3.88 10.75 -5.13
C ASN A 45 4.44 9.53 -5.84
N THR A 46 5.76 9.45 -5.96
CA THR A 46 6.40 8.34 -6.65
C THR A 46 6.10 7.03 -5.96
N ARG A 47 6.22 6.99 -4.64
CA ARG A 47 5.98 5.74 -3.91
C ARG A 47 4.53 5.30 -4.02
N ILE A 48 3.59 6.25 -3.98
CA ILE A 48 2.18 5.91 -4.17
C ILE A 48 1.97 5.31 -5.57
N GLN A 49 2.58 5.92 -6.59
CA GLN A 49 2.46 5.41 -7.95
C GLN A 49 3.07 4.02 -8.10
N ILE A 50 4.19 3.76 -7.43
CA ILE A 50 4.80 2.44 -7.43
C ILE A 50 3.81 1.42 -6.87
N LEU A 51 3.19 1.74 -5.74
CA LEU A 51 2.26 0.80 -5.10
C LEU A 51 1.05 0.51 -5.99
N LEU A 52 0.55 1.53 -6.68
CA LEU A 52 -0.57 1.32 -7.59
C LEU A 52 -0.19 0.46 -8.79
N LEU A 53 1.04 0.60 -9.28
CA LEU A 53 1.52 -0.26 -10.34
C LEU A 53 1.69 -1.69 -9.87
N LEU A 54 2.25 -1.87 -8.67
CA LEU A 54 2.44 -3.20 -8.11
C LEU A 54 1.12 -3.87 -7.77
N HIS A 55 0.09 -3.07 -7.50
CA HIS A 55 -1.24 -3.61 -7.29
C HIS A 55 -1.77 -4.31 -8.54
N LYS A 56 -1.39 -3.81 -9.72
CA LYS A 56 -1.83 -4.41 -10.98
C LYS A 56 -1.10 -5.69 -11.28
N ARG A 57 0.19 -5.73 -11.03
CA ARG A 57 1.01 -6.93 -11.23
C ARG A 57 2.41 -6.68 -10.69
N ASP A 58 3.21 -7.73 -10.59
CA ASP A 58 4.60 -7.60 -10.21
C ASP A 58 5.36 -6.86 -11.31
N HIS A 59 6.42 -6.14 -10.92
CA HIS A 59 7.21 -5.35 -11.86
C HIS A 59 8.69 -5.52 -11.58
N TYR A 60 9.48 -5.54 -12.65
CA TYR A 60 10.93 -5.38 -12.53
C TYR A 60 11.26 -3.90 -12.36
N VAL A 61 12.42 -3.62 -11.82
CA VAL A 61 12.84 -2.23 -11.60
C VAL A 61 12.81 -1.43 -12.90
N PHE A 62 13.31 -2.00 -14.00
CA PHE A 62 13.33 -1.25 -15.25
C PHE A 62 11.94 -0.91 -15.74
N GLU A 63 10.96 -1.75 -15.44
CA GLU A 63 9.58 -1.45 -15.81
C GLU A 63 9.03 -0.26 -15.05
N LEU A 64 9.39 -0.16 -13.77
CA LEU A 64 8.98 0.97 -12.95
C LEU A 64 9.64 2.26 -13.43
N VAL A 65 10.92 2.17 -13.79
CA VAL A 65 11.62 3.33 -14.33
C VAL A 65 10.95 3.80 -15.61
N GLN A 66 10.60 2.87 -16.50
CA GLN A 66 9.94 3.23 -17.74
C GLN A 66 8.57 3.85 -17.50
N ALA A 67 7.82 3.32 -16.56
CA ALA A 67 6.47 3.79 -16.30
C ALA A 67 6.46 5.16 -15.61
N LEU A 68 7.41 5.41 -14.71
CA LEU A 68 7.39 6.59 -13.87
C LEU A 68 8.38 7.67 -14.27
N GLY A 69 9.39 7.30 -15.03
CA GLY A 69 10.46 8.22 -15.37
C GLY A 69 11.45 8.30 -14.21
N GLY A 70 12.43 9.18 -14.36
CA GLY A 70 13.45 9.31 -13.35
C GLY A 70 14.57 8.32 -13.55
N SER A 71 15.49 8.27 -12.60
CA SER A 71 16.65 7.40 -12.71
C SER A 71 16.41 6.11 -11.94
N GLN A 72 17.13 5.06 -12.34
CA GLN A 72 17.04 3.81 -11.63
C GLN A 72 17.48 3.94 -10.16
N PRO A 73 18.56 4.67 -9.84
CA PRO A 73 18.93 4.82 -8.42
C PRO A 73 17.85 5.48 -7.59
N LEU A 74 17.15 6.44 -8.15
CA LEU A 74 16.06 7.11 -7.42
C LEU A 74 14.90 6.14 -7.17
N ILE A 75 14.48 5.42 -8.20
CA ILE A 75 13.41 4.43 -8.06
C ILE A 75 13.84 3.36 -7.05
N SER A 76 15.07 2.89 -7.12
CA SER A 76 15.57 1.88 -6.19
C SER A 76 15.55 2.38 -4.75
N GLN A 77 15.80 3.67 -4.55
CA GLN A 77 15.74 4.25 -3.21
C GLN A 77 14.31 4.25 -2.67
N HIS A 78 13.34 4.60 -3.52
CA HIS A 78 11.93 4.53 -3.13
C HIS A 78 11.50 3.11 -2.81
N LEU A 79 11.96 2.14 -3.61
CA LEU A 79 11.66 0.74 -3.36
C LEU A 79 12.24 0.27 -2.04
N ARG A 80 13.43 0.75 -1.67
CA ARG A 80 14.04 0.40 -0.40
C ARG A 80 13.18 0.89 0.77
N VAL A 81 12.65 2.11 0.69
CA VAL A 81 11.79 2.65 1.75
C VAL A 81 10.55 1.77 1.91
N LEU A 82 9.92 1.41 0.80
CA LEU A 82 8.71 0.59 0.85
C LEU A 82 8.99 -0.82 1.37
N LYS A 83 10.14 -1.36 1.01
CA LYS A 83 10.51 -2.69 1.48
C LYS A 83 10.83 -2.68 2.97
N GLN A 84 11.50 -1.63 3.44
CA GLN A 84 11.80 -1.51 4.87
C GLN A 84 10.54 -1.36 5.71
N ALA A 85 9.49 -0.80 5.13
CA ALA A 85 8.20 -0.69 5.81
C ALA A 85 7.36 -1.97 5.66
N HIS A 86 7.89 -3.00 5.04
CA HIS A 86 7.25 -4.30 4.84
C HIS A 86 5.97 -4.23 3.99
N ILE A 87 5.88 -3.22 3.13
CA ILE A 87 4.72 -3.05 2.25
C ILE A 87 4.90 -3.81 0.95
N ILE A 88 6.14 -3.91 0.49
CA ILE A 88 6.46 -4.65 -0.72
C ILE A 88 7.56 -5.67 -0.43
N ASP A 89 7.73 -6.60 -1.34
CA ASP A 89 8.76 -7.61 -1.25
C ASP A 89 9.43 -7.73 -2.61
N ASN A 90 10.54 -8.44 -2.67
CA ASN A 90 11.24 -8.63 -3.93
C ASN A 90 11.85 -10.00 -4.00
N GLU A 91 12.25 -10.37 -5.20
CA GLU A 91 12.84 -11.65 -5.45
C GLU A 91 13.79 -11.52 -6.64
N ARG A 92 14.96 -12.14 -6.55
CA ARG A 92 15.90 -12.13 -7.65
C ARG A 92 15.47 -13.18 -8.68
N GLN A 93 15.43 -12.76 -9.93
CA GLN A 93 15.16 -13.66 -11.04
C GLN A 93 16.27 -13.48 -12.06
N GLY A 94 17.27 -14.33 -12.02
CA GLY A 94 18.43 -14.19 -12.85
C GLY A 94 19.20 -12.94 -12.48
N ARG A 95 19.36 -12.04 -13.44
CA ARG A 95 20.05 -10.77 -13.21
C ARG A 95 19.09 -9.64 -12.84
N GLN A 96 17.80 -9.94 -12.82
CA GLN A 96 16.79 -8.94 -12.53
C GLN A 96 16.21 -9.15 -11.15
N ILE A 97 15.61 -8.10 -10.62
CA ILE A 97 14.89 -8.18 -9.37
C ILE A 97 13.46 -7.78 -9.65
N ILE A 98 12.52 -8.63 -9.26
CA ILE A 98 11.11 -8.35 -9.45
C ILE A 98 10.53 -7.93 -8.10
N TYR A 99 9.67 -6.93 -8.11
CA TYR A 99 9.03 -6.42 -6.90
C TYR A 99 7.54 -6.73 -6.94
N ARG A 100 6.98 -7.00 -5.77
CA ARG A 100 5.56 -7.33 -5.65
C ARG A 100 4.98 -6.69 -4.41
N LEU A 101 3.68 -6.46 -4.45
CA LEU A 101 2.96 -5.93 -3.31
C LEU A 101 2.80 -7.04 -2.27
N LYS A 102 3.23 -6.76 -1.04
CA LYS A 102 3.15 -7.74 0.04
C LYS A 102 1.89 -7.54 0.87
N GLU A 103 1.46 -6.29 1.03
CA GLU A 103 0.30 -5.97 1.86
C GLU A 103 -0.76 -5.25 1.03
N PRO A 104 -1.70 -6.01 0.47
CA PRO A 104 -2.73 -5.38 -0.37
C PRO A 104 -3.57 -4.34 0.33
N MET A 105 -3.70 -4.42 1.65
CA MET A 105 -4.47 -3.44 2.41
C MET A 105 -3.96 -2.01 2.21
N ILE A 106 -2.69 -1.85 1.83
CA ILE A 106 -2.13 -0.53 1.62
C ILE A 106 -2.87 0.21 0.49
N VAL A 107 -3.38 -0.53 -0.50
CA VAL A 107 -4.12 0.07 -1.60
C VAL A 107 -5.46 0.59 -1.11
N ASP A 108 -6.09 -0.13 -0.19
CA ASP A 108 -7.35 0.33 0.41
C ASP A 108 -7.13 1.62 1.19
N ILE A 109 -6.02 1.71 1.87
CA ILE A 109 -5.66 2.92 2.63
C ILE A 109 -5.46 4.09 1.66
N ILE A 110 -4.72 3.86 0.58
CA ILE A 110 -4.48 4.89 -0.43
C ILE A 110 -5.82 5.36 -1.02
N ALA A 111 -6.72 4.44 -1.32
CA ALA A 111 -8.02 4.78 -1.87
C ALA A 111 -8.83 5.64 -0.89
N LYS A 112 -8.80 5.29 0.39
CA LYS A 112 -9.51 6.07 1.41
C LYS A 112 -8.92 7.46 1.56
N VAL A 113 -7.60 7.55 1.55
CA VAL A 113 -6.95 8.86 1.62
C VAL A 113 -7.30 9.68 0.37
N GLY A 114 -7.39 9.02 -0.79
CA GLY A 114 -7.80 9.69 -2.02
C GLY A 114 -9.21 10.29 -1.91
N LEU A 115 -10.14 9.53 -1.32
CA LEU A 115 -11.48 10.04 -1.10
C LEU A 115 -11.48 11.22 -0.14
N LEU A 116 -10.70 11.12 0.90
CA LEU A 116 -10.55 12.21 1.87
C LEU A 116 -9.97 13.45 1.19
N ALA A 117 -8.96 13.25 0.34
CA ALA A 117 -8.34 14.35 -0.36
C ALA A 117 -9.34 15.09 -1.26
N GLN A 118 -10.22 14.36 -1.91
CA GLN A 118 -11.27 14.97 -2.73
C GLN A 118 -12.22 15.81 -1.88
N LYS A 119 -12.61 15.30 -0.72
CA LYS A 119 -13.50 16.05 0.17
C LYS A 119 -12.86 17.33 0.66
N VAL A 120 -11.60 17.25 1.08
CA VAL A 120 -10.88 18.41 1.59
C VAL A 120 -10.66 19.44 0.48
N SER A 121 -10.34 18.95 -0.72
CA SER A 121 -10.12 19.82 -1.86
C SER A 121 -11.35 20.59 -2.23
N LYS A 122 -12.52 19.96 -2.18
CA LYS A 122 -13.78 20.62 -2.49
C LYS A 122 -14.12 21.71 -1.48
N VAL A 123 -13.74 21.53 -0.25
CA VAL A 123 -14.00 22.53 0.79
C VAL A 123 -13.19 23.80 0.49
N THR A 124 -11.99 23.64 -0.06
CA THR A 124 -11.16 24.79 -0.31
C THR A 124 -11.44 25.45 -1.67
N ALA A 125 -12.18 24.78 -2.48
CA ALA A 125 -12.56 25.35 -3.77
C ALA A 125 -13.80 26.21 -3.62
#